data_8eceae4090d85a1d73cf3ebdb18c167e
#
_entry.id   8eceae4090d85a1d73cf3ebdb18c167e
#
_cell.length_a   1.000
_cell.length_b   1.000
_cell.length_c   1.000
_cell.angle_alpha   90.00
_cell.angle_beta   90.00
_cell.angle_gamma   90.00
#
_symmetry.space_group_name_H-M   'P 1'
#
loop_
_entity.id
_entity.type
_entity.pdbx_description
1 polymer ?
#
loop_
_entity_poly.entity_id
_entity_poly.type
_entity_poly.pdbx_seq_one_letter_code
_entity_poly.pdbx_strand_id
1 'polypeptide(L)'
;MEEEKLIDTNNTKEKVDISERFEVNDLKSPRFEERPLLEELKIGEISGAPLYTYPQADFKTEPDLTLGRRLNSIMDASSKTEVFLRLGLIAGSTPALWSLLTKGISSGLSNGTMDIIYRINVPPKVNGLLDNLDIAVGCLQRRIVISNVIAKNIADNEIQRIVSIAGGSCIIPIEAIYQTGKYGMQIVSVDYSPKANEKAEAIKKAGEEYKDLGVGIKYLSSDLINEGIPSEIESSKSQLFECTGFWEYLNPDDRKKFLDRMSEAMKDSDTFILTALVDNPQQALFDKMGFKQLHPQETEEFIKQIEEAGLHVKEVYLTPNKAYATAIVSR
;
A
#
# COMPACT_ATOMS: atom_id res chain seq x y z
N MET A 1 -7.84 -62.66 24.42
CA MET A 1 -8.55 -61.73 23.53
C MET A 1 -8.53 -60.39 24.27
N GLU A 2 -7.54 -59.59 23.98
CA GLU A 2 -7.38 -58.27 24.52
C GLU A 2 -7.98 -57.29 23.49
N GLU A 3 -8.93 -56.49 23.94
CA GLU A 3 -9.54 -55.42 23.14
C GLU A 3 -8.58 -54.21 23.07
N GLU A 4 -8.04 -53.95 21.89
CA GLU A 4 -7.32 -52.72 21.59
C GLU A 4 -8.31 -51.55 21.57
N LYS A 5 -8.20 -50.66 22.55
CA LYS A 5 -8.85 -49.35 22.54
C LYS A 5 -8.17 -48.46 21.51
N LEU A 6 -8.82 -48.27 20.38
CA LEU A 6 -8.51 -47.16 19.43
C LEU A 6 -8.71 -45.83 20.14
N ILE A 7 -7.61 -45.11 20.34
CA ILE A 7 -7.65 -43.71 20.81
C ILE A 7 -7.97 -42.85 19.57
N ASP A 8 -9.19 -42.32 19.56
CA ASP A 8 -9.68 -41.37 18.59
C ASP A 8 -8.98 -40.00 18.83
N THR A 9 -7.97 -39.69 18.05
CA THR A 9 -7.25 -38.41 18.08
C THR A 9 -7.86 -37.39 17.10
N ASN A 10 -9.17 -37.22 17.12
CA ASN A 10 -9.83 -36.11 16.46
C ASN A 10 -9.73 -34.84 17.33
N ASN A 11 -8.50 -34.36 17.51
CA ASN A 11 -8.25 -33.04 18.05
C ASN A 11 -8.34 -32.04 16.90
N THR A 12 -9.56 -31.66 16.53
CA THR A 12 -9.85 -30.51 15.69
C THR A 12 -9.31 -29.27 16.40
N LYS A 13 -8.03 -28.95 16.11
CA LYS A 13 -7.49 -27.63 16.42
C LYS A 13 -8.37 -26.61 15.69
N GLU A 14 -9.30 -26.00 16.42
CA GLU A 14 -9.94 -24.77 15.98
C GLU A 14 -8.82 -23.83 15.53
N LYS A 15 -8.75 -23.59 14.23
CA LYS A 15 -7.93 -22.52 13.68
C LYS A 15 -8.55 -21.23 14.20
N VAL A 16 -8.02 -20.74 15.32
CA VAL A 16 -8.37 -19.41 15.81
C VAL A 16 -7.96 -18.42 14.73
N ASP A 17 -8.91 -17.97 13.94
CA ASP A 17 -8.69 -16.89 12.97
C ASP A 17 -8.49 -15.59 13.76
N ILE A 18 -7.22 -15.22 13.93
CA ILE A 18 -6.85 -13.99 14.65
C ILE A 18 -7.36 -12.75 13.91
N SER A 19 -7.77 -12.88 12.64
CA SER A 19 -8.36 -11.76 11.87
C SER A 19 -9.76 -11.38 12.42
N GLU A 20 -10.48 -12.29 13.06
CA GLU A 20 -11.77 -12.03 13.68
C GLU A 20 -11.68 -11.30 15.05
N ARG A 21 -10.50 -11.29 15.69
CA ARG A 21 -10.32 -10.58 16.98
C ARG A 21 -10.03 -9.09 16.85
N PHE A 22 -9.73 -8.60 15.68
CA PHE A 22 -9.75 -7.17 15.38
C PHE A 22 -11.11 -6.84 14.79
N GLU A 23 -12.12 -6.72 15.66
CA GLU A 23 -13.40 -6.19 15.25
C GLU A 23 -13.21 -4.83 14.59
N VAL A 24 -13.89 -4.62 13.46
CA VAL A 24 -13.91 -3.35 12.71
C VAL A 24 -14.29 -2.17 13.63
N ASN A 25 -14.92 -2.44 14.76
CA ASN A 25 -15.34 -1.50 15.79
C ASN A 25 -14.19 -0.89 16.62
N ASP A 26 -12.99 -1.50 16.64
CA ASP A 26 -11.80 -0.95 17.32
C ASP A 26 -10.94 -0.06 16.41
N LEU A 27 -11.38 0.20 15.19
CA LEU A 27 -10.77 1.20 14.31
C LEU A 27 -10.96 2.59 14.94
N LYS A 28 -10.03 2.98 15.83
CA LYS A 28 -9.84 4.41 16.08
C LYS A 28 -9.55 5.02 14.73
N SER A 29 -10.53 5.77 14.24
CA SER A 29 -10.56 6.33 12.90
C SER A 29 -9.19 6.85 12.49
N PRO A 30 -8.70 6.56 11.26
CA PRO A 30 -7.60 7.35 10.73
C PRO A 30 -7.99 8.80 10.98
N ARG A 31 -7.09 9.60 11.55
CA ARG A 31 -7.39 11.00 11.82
C ARG A 31 -7.51 11.70 10.47
N PHE A 32 -8.74 11.82 9.99
CA PHE A 32 -9.03 12.66 8.86
C PHE A 32 -8.93 14.09 9.34
N GLU A 33 -8.03 14.84 8.76
CA GLU A 33 -7.84 16.26 9.04
C GLU A 33 -7.72 16.97 7.71
N GLU A 34 -8.32 18.15 7.59
CA GLU A 34 -7.93 19.07 6.54
C GLU A 34 -6.49 19.48 6.84
N ARG A 35 -5.55 19.07 6.00
CA ARG A 35 -4.15 19.42 6.15
C ARG A 35 -3.74 20.29 4.97
N PRO A 36 -2.89 21.30 5.21
CA PRO A 36 -2.23 21.96 4.10
C PRO A 36 -1.47 20.91 3.27
N LEU A 37 -1.45 21.09 1.97
CA LEU A 37 -0.60 20.28 1.10
C LEU A 37 0.85 20.46 1.54
N LEU A 38 1.58 19.35 1.60
CA LEU A 38 3.00 19.39 1.90
C LEU A 38 3.76 20.09 0.76
N GLU A 39 4.78 20.84 1.12
CA GLU A 39 5.64 21.51 0.16
C GLU A 39 6.62 20.49 -0.43
N GLU A 40 6.62 20.39 -1.75
CA GLU A 40 7.50 19.48 -2.48
C GLU A 40 8.86 20.12 -2.77
N LEU A 41 9.91 19.30 -2.72
CA LEU A 41 11.28 19.72 -3.03
C LEU A 41 11.69 19.11 -4.38
N LYS A 42 11.97 19.96 -5.38
CA LYS A 42 12.59 19.48 -6.63
C LYS A 42 14.05 19.10 -6.35
N ILE A 43 14.39 17.82 -6.54
CA ILE A 43 15.73 17.27 -6.29
C ILE A 43 16.52 16.97 -7.56
N GLY A 44 15.89 17.08 -8.73
CA GLY A 44 16.54 16.83 -10.02
C GLY A 44 15.56 16.56 -11.14
N GLU A 45 16.03 15.79 -12.11
CA GLU A 45 15.27 15.27 -13.24
C GLU A 45 15.69 13.82 -13.50
N ILE A 46 14.76 13.03 -14.01
CA ILE A 46 14.98 11.63 -14.37
C ILE A 46 14.24 11.33 -15.66
N SER A 47 14.95 10.82 -16.68
CA SER A 47 14.41 10.59 -18.03
C SER A 47 13.66 11.81 -18.64
N GLY A 48 14.09 13.02 -18.26
CA GLY A 48 13.45 14.27 -18.71
C GLY A 48 12.25 14.73 -17.86
N ALA A 49 11.75 13.92 -16.96
CA ALA A 49 10.69 14.30 -16.03
C ALA A 49 11.27 14.94 -14.75
N PRO A 50 10.64 15.99 -14.19
CA PRO A 50 11.02 16.55 -12.91
C PRO A 50 10.93 15.49 -11.79
N LEU A 51 11.96 15.46 -10.92
CA LEU A 51 12.06 14.57 -9.77
C LEU A 51 11.90 15.36 -8.48
N TYR A 52 10.92 14.95 -7.68
CA TYR A 52 10.55 15.58 -6.41
C TYR A 52 10.70 14.62 -5.23
N THR A 53 10.77 15.19 -4.04
CA THR A 53 10.60 14.51 -2.75
C THR A 53 9.92 15.48 -1.77
N TYR A 54 9.69 15.01 -0.54
CA TYR A 54 9.19 15.85 0.55
C TYR A 54 10.21 15.90 1.67
N PRO A 55 10.24 16.98 2.49
CA PRO A 55 11.12 17.05 3.64
C PRO A 55 10.91 15.88 4.60
N GLN A 56 11.97 15.23 5.03
CA GLN A 56 11.89 14.11 6.01
C GLN A 56 11.22 14.54 7.31
N ALA A 57 11.33 15.81 7.70
CA ALA A 57 10.73 16.37 8.90
C ALA A 57 9.18 16.31 8.91
N ASP A 58 8.55 16.22 7.74
CA ASP A 58 7.09 16.10 7.61
C ASP A 58 6.60 14.68 7.94
N PHE A 59 7.52 13.72 8.05
CA PHE A 59 7.22 12.31 8.30
C PHE A 59 7.73 11.92 9.70
N LYS A 60 6.81 11.92 10.67
CA LYS A 60 7.14 11.56 12.05
C LYS A 60 7.39 10.07 12.17
N THR A 61 8.65 9.67 12.18
CA THR A 61 9.09 8.34 12.55
C THR A 61 10.06 8.46 13.72
N GLU A 62 9.87 7.67 14.77
CA GLU A 62 10.70 7.67 15.97
C GLU A 62 11.37 6.29 16.11
N PRO A 63 12.48 6.04 15.39
CA PRO A 63 13.14 4.75 15.43
C PRO A 63 13.72 4.49 16.83
N ASP A 64 13.42 3.33 17.39
CA ASP A 64 14.09 2.82 18.59
C ASP A 64 15.47 2.27 18.22
N LEU A 65 16.51 3.04 18.50
CA LEU A 65 17.90 2.68 18.16
C LEU A 65 18.34 1.34 18.77
N THR A 66 17.77 0.93 19.90
CA THR A 66 18.05 -0.37 20.52
C THR A 66 17.41 -1.49 19.72
N LEU A 67 16.15 -1.28 19.31
CA LEU A 67 15.41 -2.21 18.48
C LEU A 67 16.02 -2.29 17.07
N GLY A 68 16.44 -1.15 16.50
CA GLY A 68 17.15 -1.09 15.22
C GLY A 68 18.42 -1.94 15.22
N ARG A 69 19.26 -1.85 16.28
CA ARG A 69 20.45 -2.70 16.42
C ARG A 69 20.10 -4.20 16.51
N ARG A 70 19.01 -4.55 17.19
CA ARG A 70 18.54 -5.95 17.27
C ARG A 70 18.03 -6.44 15.93
N LEU A 71 17.30 -5.61 15.17
CA LEU A 71 16.85 -5.94 13.83
C LEU A 71 18.03 -6.11 12.87
N ASN A 72 19.04 -5.23 12.93
CA ASN A 72 20.24 -5.38 12.12
C ASN A 72 20.96 -6.71 12.43
N SER A 73 20.96 -7.18 13.68
CA SER A 73 21.51 -8.50 14.00
C SER A 73 20.78 -9.66 13.32
N ILE A 74 19.52 -9.46 12.90
CA ILE A 74 18.76 -10.47 12.14
C ILE A 74 19.27 -10.55 10.70
N MET A 75 19.77 -9.44 10.15
CA MET A 75 20.35 -9.42 8.80
C MET A 75 21.54 -10.39 8.68
N ASP A 76 22.26 -10.62 9.79
CA ASP A 76 23.40 -11.53 9.85
C ASP A 76 22.97 -13.00 10.04
N ALA A 77 21.67 -13.28 10.17
CA ALA A 77 21.18 -14.66 10.36
C ALA A 77 21.52 -15.52 9.16
N SER A 78 22.06 -16.73 9.43
CA SER A 78 22.54 -17.67 8.41
C SER A 78 21.40 -18.48 7.77
N SER A 79 20.24 -18.55 8.42
CA SER A 79 19.11 -19.36 7.98
C SER A 79 17.75 -18.73 8.29
N LYS A 80 16.72 -19.17 7.57
CA LYS A 80 15.32 -18.78 7.82
C LYS A 80 14.89 -19.08 9.26
N THR A 81 15.28 -20.23 9.81
CA THR A 81 14.97 -20.62 11.18
C THR A 81 15.60 -19.66 12.19
N GLU A 82 16.84 -19.25 11.97
CA GLU A 82 17.52 -18.28 12.83
C GLU A 82 16.87 -16.90 12.74
N VAL A 83 16.46 -16.46 11.56
CA VAL A 83 15.66 -15.24 11.40
C VAL A 83 14.40 -15.28 12.26
N PHE A 84 13.64 -16.38 12.20
CA PHE A 84 12.41 -16.51 12.99
C PHE A 84 12.68 -16.57 14.49
N LEU A 85 13.73 -17.25 14.93
CA LEU A 85 14.11 -17.26 16.35
C LEU A 85 14.48 -15.87 16.84
N ARG A 86 15.29 -15.12 16.10
CA ARG A 86 15.69 -13.76 16.48
C ARG A 86 14.52 -12.79 16.45
N LEU A 87 13.64 -12.87 15.44
CA LEU A 87 12.40 -12.10 15.40
C LEU A 87 11.48 -12.45 16.56
N GLY A 88 11.35 -13.74 16.90
CA GLY A 88 10.57 -14.18 18.05
C GLY A 88 11.06 -13.60 19.37
N LEU A 89 12.37 -13.51 19.56
CA LEU A 89 12.98 -12.87 20.72
C LEU A 89 12.74 -11.35 20.80
N ILE A 90 12.67 -10.68 19.63
CA ILE A 90 12.37 -9.24 19.55
C ILE A 90 10.87 -8.99 19.73
N ALA A 91 10.05 -9.77 19.06
CA ALA A 91 8.60 -9.64 19.06
C ALA A 91 7.96 -9.93 20.43
N GLY A 92 8.65 -10.76 21.22
CA GLY A 92 8.06 -11.25 22.47
C GLY A 92 6.73 -11.96 22.21
N SER A 93 5.78 -11.76 23.09
CA SER A 93 4.44 -12.35 23.00
C SER A 93 3.41 -11.48 22.28
N THR A 94 3.83 -10.56 21.38
CA THR A 94 2.90 -9.65 20.71
C THR A 94 2.19 -10.35 19.53
N PRO A 95 0.90 -10.71 19.64
CA PRO A 95 0.18 -11.46 18.60
C PRO A 95 0.14 -10.72 17.23
N ALA A 96 0.07 -9.38 17.28
CA ALA A 96 0.06 -8.55 16.07
C ALA A 96 1.34 -8.73 15.25
N LEU A 97 2.51 -8.78 15.89
CA LEU A 97 3.79 -8.97 15.19
C LEU A 97 3.93 -10.39 14.65
N TRP A 98 3.49 -11.40 15.39
CA TRP A 98 3.41 -12.77 14.90
C TRP A 98 2.47 -12.89 13.69
N SER A 99 1.34 -12.19 13.70
CA SER A 99 0.43 -12.13 12.55
C SER A 99 1.09 -11.47 11.34
N LEU A 100 1.81 -10.35 11.55
CA LEU A 100 2.57 -9.68 10.50
C LEU A 100 3.61 -10.61 9.89
N LEU A 101 4.38 -11.29 10.72
CA LEU A 101 5.47 -12.19 10.28
C LEU A 101 4.95 -13.48 9.61
N THR A 102 3.91 -14.09 10.16
CA THR A 102 3.42 -15.39 9.67
C THR A 102 2.44 -15.26 8.50
N LYS A 103 1.53 -14.30 8.54
CA LYS A 103 0.55 -14.06 7.46
C LYS A 103 1.16 -13.27 6.30
N GLY A 104 1.99 -12.26 6.58
CA GLY A 104 2.72 -11.53 5.56
C GLY A 104 3.60 -12.46 4.71
N ILE A 105 4.25 -13.46 5.34
CA ILE A 105 5.12 -14.43 4.64
C ILE A 105 4.32 -15.44 3.80
N SER A 106 3.12 -15.83 4.24
CA SER A 106 2.35 -16.90 3.59
C SER A 106 1.37 -16.41 2.52
N SER A 107 0.91 -15.17 2.58
CA SER A 107 -0.17 -14.65 1.73
C SER A 107 0.15 -13.31 1.05
N GLY A 108 1.41 -12.88 1.10
CA GLY A 108 1.77 -11.52 0.69
C GLY A 108 1.26 -10.47 1.69
N LEU A 109 1.35 -9.21 1.29
CA LEU A 109 0.85 -8.11 2.13
C LEU A 109 -0.69 -8.06 2.01
N SER A 110 -1.37 -8.89 2.81
CA SER A 110 -2.83 -8.86 2.90
C SER A 110 -3.32 -7.50 3.41
N ASN A 111 -4.59 -7.19 3.15
CA ASN A 111 -5.22 -5.95 3.64
C ASN A 111 -5.00 -5.72 5.15
N GLY A 112 -5.00 -6.79 5.99
CA GLY A 112 -4.73 -6.67 7.42
C GLY A 112 -3.26 -6.34 7.74
N THR A 113 -2.33 -6.80 6.93
CA THR A 113 -0.92 -6.46 7.04
C THR A 113 -0.69 -4.99 6.66
N MET A 114 -1.35 -4.51 5.60
CA MET A 114 -1.26 -3.11 5.18
C MET A 114 -1.84 -2.15 6.23
N ASP A 115 -2.92 -2.52 6.92
CA ASP A 115 -3.45 -1.72 8.03
C ASP A 115 -2.40 -1.51 9.13
N ILE A 116 -1.66 -2.57 9.48
CA ILE A 116 -0.57 -2.49 10.46
C ILE A 116 0.56 -1.60 9.93
N ILE A 117 0.97 -1.78 8.69
CA ILE A 117 2.04 -0.99 8.06
C ILE A 117 1.64 0.48 7.95
N TYR A 118 0.40 0.77 7.61
CA TYR A 118 -0.14 2.12 7.55
C TYR A 118 -0.49 2.72 8.91
N ARG A 119 -0.14 2.03 9.99
CA ARG A 119 -0.34 2.49 11.37
C ARG A 119 -1.81 2.71 11.76
N ILE A 120 -2.71 1.99 11.13
CA ILE A 120 -4.12 2.01 11.49
C ILE A 120 -4.32 1.13 12.73
N ASN A 121 -4.62 1.75 13.87
CA ASN A 121 -4.84 1.07 15.17
C ASN A 121 -3.71 0.15 15.67
N VAL A 122 -2.49 0.56 15.47
CA VAL A 122 -1.31 -0.20 15.87
C VAL A 122 -0.87 0.20 17.29
N PRO A 123 -0.62 -0.76 18.19
CA PRO A 123 -0.08 -0.46 19.51
C PRO A 123 1.27 0.27 19.44
N PRO A 124 1.58 1.21 20.35
CA PRO A 124 2.82 1.99 20.31
C PRO A 124 4.11 1.16 20.20
N LYS A 125 4.16 -0.01 20.86
CA LYS A 125 5.31 -0.93 20.78
C LYS A 125 5.52 -1.50 19.38
N VAL A 126 4.44 -1.74 18.63
CA VAL A 126 4.52 -2.22 17.25
C VAL A 126 4.92 -1.08 16.33
N ASN A 127 4.46 0.14 16.58
CA ASN A 127 4.92 1.33 15.85
C ASN A 127 6.44 1.50 15.92
N GLY A 128 7.03 1.43 17.13
CA GLY A 128 8.47 1.52 17.28
C GLY A 128 9.24 0.43 16.51
N LEU A 129 8.68 -0.78 16.38
CA LEU A 129 9.27 -1.81 15.53
C LEU A 129 9.20 -1.44 14.05
N LEU A 130 8.04 -0.98 13.58
CA LEU A 130 7.82 -0.61 12.19
C LEU A 130 8.70 0.58 11.77
N ASP A 131 9.00 1.50 12.70
CA ASP A 131 9.90 2.64 12.46
C ASP A 131 11.36 2.21 12.17
N ASN A 132 11.71 0.98 12.50
CA ASN A 132 13.02 0.39 12.20
C ASN A 132 13.02 -0.52 10.96
N LEU A 133 11.89 -0.66 10.28
CA LEU A 133 11.79 -1.41 9.02
C LEU A 133 11.67 -0.42 7.87
N ASP A 134 12.73 -0.25 7.08
CA ASP A 134 12.78 0.74 5.99
C ASP A 134 11.60 0.60 5.01
N ILE A 135 11.20 -0.63 4.70
CA ILE A 135 10.04 -0.86 3.84
C ILE A 135 8.72 -0.42 4.52
N ALA A 136 8.56 -0.63 5.82
CA ALA A 136 7.36 -0.19 6.53
C ALA A 136 7.30 1.33 6.64
N VAL A 137 8.44 1.97 6.89
CA VAL A 137 8.60 3.43 6.83
C VAL A 137 8.30 3.93 5.43
N GLY A 138 8.86 3.28 4.40
CA GLY A 138 8.61 3.62 3.00
C GLY A 138 7.13 3.49 2.63
N CYS A 139 6.43 2.44 3.06
CA CYS A 139 4.99 2.29 2.82
C CYS A 139 4.17 3.41 3.50
N LEU A 140 4.53 3.79 4.73
CA LEU A 140 3.87 4.91 5.42
C LEU A 140 4.12 6.24 4.68
N GLN A 141 5.37 6.50 4.31
CA GLN A 141 5.74 7.68 3.53
C GLN A 141 5.04 7.68 2.17
N ARG A 142 5.00 6.54 1.48
CA ARG A 142 4.27 6.36 0.22
C ARG A 142 2.80 6.76 0.36
N ARG A 143 2.11 6.29 1.40
CA ARG A 143 0.72 6.67 1.66
C ARG A 143 0.56 8.19 1.73
N ILE A 144 1.41 8.87 2.50
CA ILE A 144 1.35 10.32 2.68
C ILE A 144 1.69 11.05 1.37
N VAL A 145 2.76 10.65 0.68
CA VAL A 145 3.17 11.22 -0.61
C VAL A 145 2.02 11.13 -1.61
N ILE A 146 1.44 9.94 -1.80
CA ILE A 146 0.39 9.74 -2.79
C ILE A 146 -0.88 10.49 -2.42
N SER A 147 -1.28 10.50 -1.15
CA SER A 147 -2.43 11.29 -0.70
C SER A 147 -2.25 12.78 -1.03
N ASN A 148 -1.05 13.34 -0.82
CA ASN A 148 -0.74 14.72 -1.20
C ASN A 148 -0.77 14.93 -2.73
N VAL A 149 -0.17 14.02 -3.50
CA VAL A 149 -0.16 14.09 -4.97
C VAL A 149 -1.59 14.03 -5.52
N ILE A 150 -2.43 13.15 -5.01
CA ILE A 150 -3.85 13.07 -5.38
C ILE A 150 -4.56 14.36 -4.99
N ALA A 151 -4.37 14.84 -3.76
CA ALA A 151 -5.01 16.04 -3.25
C ALA A 151 -4.65 17.28 -4.09
N LYS A 152 -3.37 17.42 -4.47
CA LYS A 152 -2.90 18.47 -5.40
C LYS A 152 -3.61 18.36 -6.74
N ASN A 153 -3.67 17.16 -7.33
CA ASN A 153 -4.36 16.96 -8.60
C ASN A 153 -5.87 17.25 -8.52
N ILE A 154 -6.52 16.95 -7.40
CA ILE A 154 -7.92 17.32 -7.15
C ILE A 154 -8.09 18.82 -7.06
N ALA A 155 -7.16 19.53 -6.42
CA ALA A 155 -7.22 20.99 -6.25
C ALA A 155 -6.96 21.73 -7.56
N ASP A 156 -5.97 21.29 -8.33
CA ASP A 156 -5.50 21.98 -9.54
C ASP A 156 -6.36 21.66 -10.78
N ASN A 157 -7.13 20.57 -10.76
CA ASN A 157 -7.94 20.09 -11.88
C ASN A 157 -9.40 19.87 -11.47
N GLU A 158 -10.29 19.87 -12.46
CA GLU A 158 -11.73 19.62 -12.25
C GLU A 158 -12.03 18.10 -12.04
N ILE A 159 -11.13 17.38 -11.38
CA ILE A 159 -11.31 15.96 -11.10
C ILE A 159 -12.45 15.78 -10.10
N GLN A 160 -13.43 14.95 -10.43
CA GLN A 160 -14.54 14.57 -9.56
C GLN A 160 -14.58 13.08 -9.27
N ARG A 161 -13.73 12.30 -9.95
CA ARG A 161 -13.73 10.85 -9.85
C ARG A 161 -12.31 10.30 -9.77
N ILE A 162 -12.09 9.41 -8.81
CA ILE A 162 -10.85 8.66 -8.65
C ILE A 162 -11.15 7.19 -8.94
N VAL A 163 -10.33 6.55 -9.77
CA VAL A 163 -10.38 5.11 -10.02
C VAL A 163 -9.19 4.48 -9.28
N SER A 164 -9.48 3.79 -8.20
CA SER A 164 -8.46 3.13 -7.36
C SER A 164 -8.28 1.70 -7.84
N ILE A 165 -7.16 1.44 -8.48
CA ILE A 165 -6.79 0.16 -9.08
C ILE A 165 -6.00 -0.69 -8.08
N ALA A 166 -6.54 -1.86 -7.71
CA ALA A 166 -6.01 -2.73 -6.66
C ALA A 166 -5.76 -1.95 -5.34
N GLY A 167 -6.60 -0.94 -5.07
CA GLY A 167 -6.42 0.03 -3.99
C GLY A 167 -6.76 -0.51 -2.60
N GLY A 168 -7.18 -1.77 -2.49
CA GLY A 168 -7.50 -2.40 -1.22
C GLY A 168 -8.58 -1.63 -0.45
N SER A 169 -8.23 -1.05 0.68
CA SER A 169 -9.15 -0.30 1.54
C SER A 169 -9.47 1.13 1.05
N CYS A 170 -8.96 1.57 -0.09
CA CYS A 170 -9.10 2.94 -0.61
C CYS A 170 -8.70 4.05 0.38
N ILE A 171 -7.87 3.75 1.38
CA ILE A 171 -7.50 4.72 2.41
C ILE A 171 -6.80 5.95 1.80
N ILE A 172 -5.96 5.75 0.80
CA ILE A 172 -5.18 6.82 0.15
C ILE A 172 -6.08 7.81 -0.58
N PRO A 173 -6.97 7.40 -1.52
CA PRO A 173 -7.88 8.33 -2.17
C PRO A 173 -8.89 8.96 -1.20
N ILE A 174 -9.36 8.24 -0.18
CA ILE A 174 -10.25 8.80 0.83
C ILE A 174 -9.52 9.91 1.61
N GLU A 175 -8.30 9.68 2.10
CA GLU A 175 -7.51 10.70 2.79
C GLU A 175 -7.26 11.94 1.92
N ALA A 176 -6.93 11.75 0.65
CA ALA A 176 -6.72 12.86 -0.28
C ALA A 176 -7.98 13.72 -0.43
N ILE A 177 -9.16 13.11 -0.51
CA ILE A 177 -10.44 13.84 -0.57
C ILE A 177 -10.66 14.65 0.72
N TYR A 178 -10.44 14.02 1.89
CA TYR A 178 -10.62 14.71 3.17
C TYR A 178 -9.58 15.82 3.38
N GLN A 179 -8.38 15.65 2.85
CA GLN A 179 -7.34 16.70 2.87
C GLN A 179 -7.73 17.93 2.08
N THR A 180 -8.44 17.77 0.95
CA THR A 180 -8.91 18.91 0.13
C THR A 180 -10.24 19.49 0.60
N GLY A 181 -11.03 18.75 1.35
CA GLY A 181 -12.38 19.11 1.73
C GLY A 181 -13.38 19.15 0.57
N LYS A 182 -13.03 18.59 -0.61
CA LYS A 182 -13.89 18.65 -1.81
C LYS A 182 -15.12 17.76 -1.66
N TYR A 183 -16.30 18.35 -1.80
CA TYR A 183 -17.58 17.67 -1.65
C TYR A 183 -17.98 16.86 -2.90
N GLY A 184 -18.67 15.75 -2.69
CA GLY A 184 -19.33 14.96 -3.77
C GLY A 184 -18.39 14.16 -4.65
N MET A 185 -17.15 13.92 -4.19
CA MET A 185 -16.19 13.08 -4.93
C MET A 185 -16.65 11.63 -5.03
N GLN A 186 -16.33 11.00 -6.17
CA GLN A 186 -16.61 9.60 -6.43
C GLN A 186 -15.34 8.78 -6.49
N ILE A 187 -15.32 7.63 -5.81
CA ILE A 187 -14.26 6.62 -5.93
C ILE A 187 -14.84 5.40 -6.64
N VAL A 188 -14.14 4.89 -7.63
CA VAL A 188 -14.39 3.55 -8.20
C VAL A 188 -13.24 2.67 -7.74
N SER A 189 -13.51 1.76 -6.83
CA SER A 189 -12.55 0.78 -6.35
C SER A 189 -12.61 -0.45 -7.25
N VAL A 190 -11.49 -0.76 -7.89
CA VAL A 190 -11.33 -1.98 -8.68
C VAL A 190 -10.37 -2.89 -7.92
N ASP A 191 -10.90 -3.93 -7.29
CA ASP A 191 -10.11 -4.86 -6.49
C ASP A 191 -10.68 -6.28 -6.60
N TYR A 192 -9.81 -7.27 -6.55
CA TYR A 192 -10.23 -8.67 -6.59
C TYR A 192 -10.85 -9.13 -5.26
N SER A 193 -10.52 -8.49 -4.14
CA SER A 193 -10.89 -8.93 -2.80
C SER A 193 -12.20 -8.30 -2.30
N PRO A 194 -13.26 -9.06 -2.02
CA PRO A 194 -14.47 -8.52 -1.38
C PRO A 194 -14.19 -7.86 -0.01
N LYS A 195 -13.20 -8.36 0.73
CA LYS A 195 -12.81 -7.77 2.03
C LYS A 195 -12.21 -6.36 1.90
N ALA A 196 -11.66 -6.01 0.75
CA ALA A 196 -11.21 -4.66 0.48
C ALA A 196 -12.39 -3.67 0.51
N ASN A 197 -13.53 -4.06 -0.05
CA ASN A 197 -14.73 -3.25 -0.10
C ASN A 197 -15.33 -2.96 1.29
N GLU A 198 -15.38 -3.98 2.17
CA GLU A 198 -15.85 -3.83 3.56
C GLU A 198 -14.98 -2.83 4.33
N LYS A 199 -13.66 -2.90 4.13
CA LYS A 199 -12.71 -1.96 4.76
C LYS A 199 -12.85 -0.55 4.22
N ALA A 200 -13.01 -0.39 2.91
CA ALA A 200 -13.20 0.92 2.29
C ALA A 200 -14.47 1.60 2.82
N GLU A 201 -15.57 0.85 3.00
CA GLU A 201 -16.79 1.39 3.63
C GLU A 201 -16.56 1.80 5.09
N ALA A 202 -15.82 1.00 5.87
CA ALA A 202 -15.51 1.34 7.26
C ALA A 202 -14.66 2.63 7.35
N ILE A 203 -13.67 2.79 6.46
CA ILE A 203 -12.82 3.99 6.41
C ILE A 203 -13.63 5.21 5.95
N LYS A 204 -14.48 5.04 4.93
CA LYS A 204 -15.39 6.09 4.48
C LYS A 204 -16.30 6.56 5.61
N LYS A 205 -16.95 5.63 6.32
CA LYS A 205 -17.83 5.95 7.45
C LYS A 205 -17.09 6.72 8.54
N ALA A 206 -15.86 6.32 8.86
CA ALA A 206 -15.04 7.03 9.84
C ALA A 206 -14.72 8.46 9.38
N GLY A 207 -14.52 8.68 8.08
CA GLY A 207 -14.36 10.01 7.49
C GLY A 207 -15.65 10.83 7.58
N GLU A 208 -16.80 10.25 7.26
CA GLU A 208 -18.12 10.91 7.36
C GLU A 208 -18.44 11.36 8.79
N GLU A 209 -18.05 10.56 9.80
CA GLU A 209 -18.18 10.94 11.22
C GLU A 209 -17.32 12.18 11.58
N TYR A 210 -16.18 12.35 10.88
CA TYR A 210 -15.36 13.56 11.04
C TYR A 210 -15.97 14.76 10.30
N LYS A 211 -16.29 14.60 9.01
CA LYS A 211 -16.88 15.61 8.14
C LYS A 211 -17.60 14.93 6.97
N ASP A 212 -18.90 15.11 6.86
CA ASP A 212 -19.65 14.59 5.72
C ASP A 212 -19.30 15.37 4.45
N LEU A 213 -18.51 14.77 3.58
CA LEU A 213 -18.14 15.29 2.27
C LEU A 213 -18.92 14.64 1.12
N GLY A 214 -19.89 13.79 1.40
CA GLY A 214 -20.70 13.13 0.38
C GLY A 214 -19.88 12.20 -0.53
N VAL A 215 -18.85 11.53 0.00
CA VAL A 215 -17.99 10.63 -0.79
C VAL A 215 -18.76 9.39 -1.19
N GLY A 216 -18.90 9.14 -2.50
CA GLY A 216 -19.47 7.91 -3.05
C GLY A 216 -18.38 6.89 -3.37
N ILE A 217 -18.62 5.60 -3.06
CA ILE A 217 -17.73 4.51 -3.51
C ILE A 217 -18.53 3.50 -4.31
N LYS A 218 -18.05 3.18 -5.52
CA LYS A 218 -18.53 2.08 -6.36
C LYS A 218 -17.47 0.99 -6.37
N TYR A 219 -17.88 -0.25 -6.13
CA TYR A 219 -16.96 -1.39 -6.13
C TYR A 219 -17.12 -2.21 -7.40
N LEU A 220 -15.99 -2.56 -8.03
CA LEU A 220 -15.91 -3.44 -9.18
C LEU A 220 -14.90 -4.55 -8.83
N SER A 221 -15.30 -5.81 -9.04
CA SER A 221 -14.39 -6.95 -8.89
C SER A 221 -13.79 -7.28 -10.25
N SER A 222 -12.47 -7.35 -10.35
CA SER A 222 -11.77 -7.76 -11.57
C SER A 222 -10.39 -8.33 -11.26
N ASP A 223 -10.01 -9.38 -11.99
CA ASP A 223 -8.63 -9.82 -12.15
C ASP A 223 -7.96 -8.95 -13.22
N LEU A 224 -7.26 -7.92 -12.77
CA LEU A 224 -6.66 -6.89 -13.64
C LEU A 224 -5.68 -7.46 -14.67
N ILE A 225 -5.07 -8.62 -14.40
CA ILE A 225 -4.10 -9.24 -15.30
C ILE A 225 -4.77 -10.19 -16.30
N ASN A 226 -5.79 -10.91 -15.91
CA ASN A 226 -6.46 -11.87 -16.78
C ASN A 226 -7.72 -11.30 -17.45
N GLU A 227 -8.53 -10.56 -16.71
CA GLU A 227 -9.80 -9.99 -17.21
C GLU A 227 -9.63 -8.57 -17.75
N GLY A 228 -8.66 -7.80 -17.21
CA GLY A 228 -8.42 -6.43 -17.60
C GLY A 228 -9.17 -5.40 -16.75
N ILE A 229 -9.20 -4.19 -17.26
CA ILE A 229 -9.85 -3.06 -16.60
C ILE A 229 -11.33 -3.07 -16.99
N PRO A 230 -12.28 -3.08 -16.01
CA PRO A 230 -13.70 -3.11 -16.32
C PRO A 230 -14.15 -1.90 -17.15
N SER A 231 -14.98 -2.11 -18.18
CA SER A 231 -15.50 -1.01 -19.00
C SER A 231 -16.38 -0.03 -18.20
N GLU A 232 -16.93 -0.46 -17.07
CA GLU A 232 -17.72 0.37 -16.17
C GLU A 232 -16.95 1.53 -15.52
N ILE A 233 -15.63 1.55 -15.66
CA ILE A 233 -14.81 2.70 -15.26
C ILE A 233 -14.88 3.85 -16.25
N GLU A 234 -15.34 3.63 -17.49
CA GLU A 234 -15.44 4.69 -18.48
C GLU A 234 -16.25 5.88 -17.96
N SER A 235 -15.78 7.08 -18.25
CA SER A 235 -16.41 8.33 -17.89
C SER A 235 -16.28 9.34 -19.02
N SER A 236 -17.27 10.19 -19.23
CA SER A 236 -17.17 11.32 -20.17
C SER A 236 -16.25 12.44 -19.65
N LYS A 237 -16.02 12.49 -18.34
CA LYS A 237 -15.17 13.49 -17.67
C LYS A 237 -13.77 12.93 -17.40
N SER A 238 -12.82 13.84 -17.21
CA SER A 238 -11.47 13.49 -16.75
C SER A 238 -11.50 12.74 -15.42
N GLN A 239 -10.65 11.75 -15.29
CA GLN A 239 -10.52 10.90 -14.12
C GLN A 239 -9.07 10.89 -13.64
N LEU A 240 -8.91 10.60 -12.36
CA LEU A 240 -7.63 10.27 -11.79
C LEU A 240 -7.60 8.78 -11.48
N PHE A 241 -6.69 8.06 -12.10
CA PHE A 241 -6.39 6.68 -11.77
C PHE A 241 -5.27 6.65 -10.74
N GLU A 242 -5.39 5.77 -9.74
CA GLU A 242 -4.27 5.49 -8.83
C GLU A 242 -4.07 3.99 -8.68
N CYS A 243 -2.82 3.57 -8.63
CA CYS A 243 -2.43 2.18 -8.40
C CYS A 243 -1.26 2.15 -7.42
N THR A 244 -1.59 1.80 -6.17
CA THR A 244 -0.64 1.79 -5.06
C THR A 244 -0.50 0.41 -4.46
N GLY A 245 0.72 -0.13 -4.48
CA GLY A 245 1.00 -1.40 -3.82
C GLY A 245 0.63 -2.65 -4.63
N PHE A 246 0.46 -2.53 -5.94
CA PHE A 246 0.18 -3.62 -6.86
C PHE A 246 1.36 -3.94 -7.78
N TRP A 247 2.01 -2.89 -8.29
CA TRP A 247 3.10 -3.00 -9.25
C TRP A 247 4.27 -3.87 -8.79
N GLU A 248 4.65 -3.78 -7.54
CA GLU A 248 5.75 -4.53 -6.96
C GLU A 248 5.53 -6.05 -6.91
N TYR A 249 4.29 -6.52 -7.08
CA TYR A 249 3.94 -7.94 -7.14
C TYR A 249 3.92 -8.50 -8.56
N LEU A 250 3.97 -7.64 -9.57
CA LEU A 250 3.90 -8.05 -10.96
C LEU A 250 5.29 -8.45 -11.47
N ASN A 251 5.35 -9.57 -12.16
CA ASN A 251 6.52 -9.91 -12.97
C ASN A 251 6.59 -9.03 -14.23
N PRO A 252 7.71 -8.99 -14.97
CA PRO A 252 7.87 -8.09 -16.11
C PRO A 252 6.79 -8.23 -17.19
N ASP A 253 6.35 -9.46 -17.50
CA ASP A 253 5.32 -9.70 -18.51
C ASP A 253 3.95 -9.17 -18.08
N ASP A 254 3.61 -9.36 -16.80
CA ASP A 254 2.36 -8.86 -16.24
C ASP A 254 2.36 -7.34 -16.09
N ARG A 255 3.52 -6.72 -15.79
CA ARG A 255 3.70 -5.26 -15.81
C ARG A 255 3.39 -4.68 -17.19
N LYS A 256 3.95 -5.29 -18.23
CA LYS A 256 3.68 -4.85 -19.60
C LYS A 256 2.21 -4.96 -19.93
N LYS A 257 1.57 -6.10 -19.68
CA LYS A 257 0.12 -6.28 -19.93
C LYS A 257 -0.73 -5.25 -19.17
N PHE A 258 -0.38 -4.98 -17.92
CA PHE A 258 -1.08 -4.00 -17.10
C PHE A 258 -0.97 -2.60 -17.67
N LEU A 259 0.23 -2.16 -18.06
CA LEU A 259 0.44 -0.84 -18.67
C LEU A 259 -0.26 -0.70 -20.03
N ASP A 260 -0.19 -1.72 -20.88
CA ASP A 260 -0.89 -1.74 -22.18
C ASP A 260 -2.42 -1.52 -21.95
N ARG A 261 -3.01 -2.21 -20.99
CA ARG A 261 -4.43 -2.05 -20.62
C ARG A 261 -4.76 -0.69 -20.03
N MET A 262 -3.87 -0.15 -19.19
CA MET A 262 -4.04 1.21 -18.67
C MET A 262 -3.99 2.23 -19.78
N SER A 263 -3.05 2.10 -20.72
CA SER A 263 -2.94 2.96 -21.89
C SER A 263 -4.21 2.93 -22.76
N GLU A 264 -4.83 1.75 -22.92
CA GLU A 264 -6.09 1.61 -23.64
C GLU A 264 -7.29 2.22 -22.90
N ALA A 265 -7.34 2.08 -21.57
CA ALA A 265 -8.45 2.53 -20.73
C ALA A 265 -8.45 4.04 -20.47
N MET A 266 -7.27 4.69 -20.51
CA MET A 266 -7.10 6.12 -20.25
C MET A 266 -7.47 6.96 -21.48
N LYS A 267 -7.93 8.18 -21.21
CA LYS A 267 -8.08 9.28 -22.17
C LYS A 267 -6.94 10.28 -22.03
N ASP A 268 -6.75 11.12 -23.02
CA ASP A 268 -5.72 12.17 -22.98
C ASP A 268 -5.91 13.17 -21.82
N SER A 269 -7.15 13.32 -21.35
CA SER A 269 -7.48 14.18 -20.22
C SER A 269 -7.31 13.51 -18.84
N ASP A 270 -7.03 12.21 -18.80
CA ASP A 270 -6.89 11.46 -17.56
C ASP A 270 -5.46 11.58 -16.99
N THR A 271 -5.38 11.42 -15.68
CA THR A 271 -4.10 11.33 -14.97
C THR A 271 -4.00 9.96 -14.30
N PHE A 272 -2.84 9.33 -14.38
CA PHE A 272 -2.57 8.07 -13.72
C PHE A 272 -1.39 8.23 -12.74
N ILE A 273 -1.62 7.84 -11.49
CA ILE A 273 -0.62 7.82 -10.42
C ILE A 273 -0.25 6.37 -10.17
N LEU A 274 0.98 6.01 -10.51
CA LEU A 274 1.51 4.66 -10.36
C LEU A 274 2.70 4.65 -9.41
N THR A 275 2.77 3.65 -8.53
CA THR A 275 3.89 3.50 -7.61
C THR A 275 4.66 2.21 -7.81
N ALA A 276 5.97 2.28 -7.61
CA ALA A 276 6.87 1.15 -7.63
C ALA A 276 7.76 1.12 -6.37
N LEU A 277 8.06 -0.07 -5.89
CA LEU A 277 9.17 -0.30 -4.96
C LEU A 277 10.47 -0.20 -5.75
N VAL A 278 11.33 0.79 -5.43
CA VAL A 278 12.56 1.05 -6.21
C VAL A 278 13.82 0.70 -5.44
N ASP A 279 13.80 0.81 -4.13
CA ASP A 279 14.90 0.36 -3.28
C ASP A 279 14.35 -0.32 -2.04
N ASN A 280 15.01 -1.38 -1.63
CA ASN A 280 14.74 -2.04 -0.36
C ASN A 280 16.06 -2.43 0.30
N PRO A 281 16.64 -1.57 1.14
CA PRO A 281 17.88 -1.85 1.83
C PRO A 281 17.85 -3.16 2.64
N GLN A 282 16.66 -3.63 3.00
CA GLN A 282 16.42 -4.86 3.74
C GLN A 282 15.98 -6.04 2.86
N GLN A 283 16.17 -5.98 1.53
CA GLN A 283 15.75 -7.03 0.61
C GLN A 283 16.29 -8.40 1.01
N ALA A 284 17.56 -8.47 1.42
CA ALA A 284 18.17 -9.73 1.86
C ALA A 284 17.45 -10.35 3.08
N LEU A 285 16.87 -9.54 3.98
CA LEU A 285 16.05 -10.02 5.09
C LEU A 285 14.72 -10.57 4.57
N PHE A 286 14.07 -9.86 3.67
CA PHE A 286 12.81 -10.29 3.07
C PHE A 286 12.97 -11.60 2.28
N ASP A 287 14.05 -11.75 1.53
CA ASP A 287 14.39 -12.97 0.79
C ASP A 287 14.59 -14.16 1.75
N LYS A 288 15.33 -13.95 2.85
CA LYS A 288 15.52 -14.96 3.89
C LYS A 288 14.22 -15.37 4.57
N MET A 289 13.29 -14.43 4.75
CA MET A 289 11.95 -14.71 5.29
C MET A 289 11.03 -15.40 4.27
N GLY A 290 11.41 -15.42 3.00
CA GLY A 290 10.64 -16.02 1.91
C GLY A 290 9.64 -15.07 1.24
N PHE A 291 9.78 -13.76 1.42
CA PHE A 291 9.06 -12.74 0.67
C PHE A 291 9.66 -12.60 -0.75
N LYS A 292 9.44 -13.61 -1.58
CA LYS A 292 9.92 -13.61 -2.98
C LYS A 292 8.97 -12.91 -3.95
N GLN A 293 7.89 -12.33 -3.45
CA GLN A 293 6.82 -11.78 -4.27
C GLN A 293 7.02 -10.29 -4.59
N LEU A 294 7.97 -9.63 -3.92
CA LEU A 294 8.27 -8.24 -4.19
C LEU A 294 9.38 -8.16 -5.23
N HIS A 295 9.15 -7.39 -6.27
CA HIS A 295 10.07 -7.18 -7.39
C HIS A 295 10.49 -5.71 -7.45
N PRO A 296 11.46 -5.28 -6.59
CA PRO A 296 12.01 -3.93 -6.68
C PRO A 296 12.71 -3.74 -8.04
N GLN A 297 12.75 -2.48 -8.50
CA GLN A 297 13.40 -2.14 -9.77
C GLN A 297 13.99 -0.74 -9.68
N GLU A 298 14.96 -0.43 -10.53
CA GLU A 298 15.51 0.92 -10.62
C GLU A 298 14.45 1.92 -11.12
N THR A 299 14.52 3.17 -10.64
CA THR A 299 13.54 4.20 -11.00
C THR A 299 13.54 4.47 -12.51
N GLU A 300 14.70 4.46 -13.14
CA GLU A 300 14.85 4.64 -14.59
C GLU A 300 14.14 3.52 -15.37
N GLU A 301 14.27 2.28 -14.92
CA GLU A 301 13.61 1.14 -15.57
C GLU A 301 12.08 1.21 -15.38
N PHE A 302 11.61 1.68 -14.22
CA PHE A 302 10.19 1.91 -13.98
C PHE A 302 9.60 2.94 -14.95
N ILE A 303 10.28 4.09 -15.13
CA ILE A 303 9.86 5.13 -16.06
C ILE A 303 9.87 4.61 -17.49
N LYS A 304 10.95 3.95 -17.90
CA LYS A 304 11.11 3.39 -19.23
C LYS A 304 9.97 2.42 -19.59
N GLN A 305 9.56 1.54 -18.67
CA GLN A 305 8.45 0.61 -18.90
C GLN A 305 7.13 1.36 -19.12
N ILE A 306 6.88 2.46 -18.39
CA ILE A 306 5.70 3.31 -18.60
C ILE A 306 5.71 3.93 -19.99
N GLU A 307 6.85 4.49 -20.42
CA GLU A 307 6.98 5.15 -21.70
C GLU A 307 6.92 4.16 -22.88
N GLU A 308 7.47 2.96 -22.74
CA GLU A 308 7.37 1.89 -23.73
C GLU A 308 5.93 1.42 -23.98
N ALA A 309 5.02 1.62 -23.01
CA ALA A 309 3.59 1.37 -23.15
C ALA A 309 2.83 2.53 -23.82
N GLY A 310 3.53 3.56 -24.31
CA GLY A 310 2.93 4.73 -24.97
C GLY A 310 2.30 5.72 -24.00
N LEU A 311 2.66 5.65 -22.73
CA LEU A 311 2.27 6.60 -21.69
C LEU A 311 3.41 7.62 -21.48
N HIS A 312 3.06 8.81 -20.98
CA HIS A 312 4.03 9.89 -20.76
C HIS A 312 4.17 10.22 -19.28
N VAL A 313 5.40 10.14 -18.73
CA VAL A 313 5.70 10.49 -17.34
C VAL A 313 5.90 12.00 -17.22
N LYS A 314 5.03 12.67 -16.47
CA LYS A 314 5.07 14.12 -16.24
C LYS A 314 5.96 14.50 -15.06
N GLU A 315 5.84 13.78 -13.98
CA GLU A 315 6.52 14.05 -12.71
C GLU A 315 6.82 12.73 -12.00
N VAL A 316 7.88 12.70 -11.22
CA VAL A 316 8.25 11.56 -10.37
C VAL A 316 8.49 12.04 -8.95
N TYR A 317 7.93 11.34 -7.99
CA TYR A 317 8.12 11.59 -6.55
C TYR A 317 8.82 10.41 -5.90
N LEU A 318 9.89 10.67 -5.17
CA LEU A 318 10.50 9.68 -4.30
C LEU A 318 10.00 9.86 -2.86
N THR A 319 9.74 8.76 -2.18
CA THR A 319 9.58 8.81 -0.72
C THR A 319 10.87 9.34 -0.08
N PRO A 320 10.82 10.04 1.06
CA PRO A 320 12.01 10.57 1.72
C PRO A 320 13.10 9.52 2.00
N ASN A 321 12.71 8.28 2.31
CA ASN A 321 13.65 7.16 2.47
C ASN A 321 14.04 6.48 1.14
N LYS A 322 13.56 6.99 0.00
CA LYS A 322 13.81 6.52 -1.37
C LYS A 322 13.39 5.08 -1.67
N ALA A 323 12.58 4.46 -0.81
CA ALA A 323 12.13 3.08 -1.04
C ALA A 323 11.09 2.99 -2.17
N TYR A 324 10.33 4.04 -2.40
CA TYR A 324 9.27 4.06 -3.43
C TYR A 324 9.41 5.25 -4.36
N ALA A 325 9.14 4.99 -5.64
CA ALA A 325 8.89 6.02 -6.65
C ALA A 325 7.40 6.06 -7.00
N THR A 326 6.88 7.26 -7.22
CA THR A 326 5.52 7.51 -7.67
C THR A 326 5.59 8.34 -8.94
N ALA A 327 5.09 7.82 -10.04
CA ALA A 327 5.01 8.53 -11.32
C ALA A 327 3.62 9.13 -11.51
N ILE A 328 3.56 10.38 -11.96
CA ILE A 328 2.36 11.01 -12.52
C ILE A 328 2.43 10.88 -14.03
N VAL A 329 1.43 10.25 -14.59
CA VAL A 329 1.41 9.76 -15.96
C VAL A 329 0.20 10.31 -16.71
N SER A 330 0.37 10.63 -17.97
CA SER A 330 -0.71 10.90 -18.92
C SER A 330 -0.59 9.97 -20.13
N ARG A 331 -1.64 9.93 -20.89
CA ARG A 331 -1.61 9.29 -22.20
C ARG A 331 -0.91 10.17 -23.23
#